data_39a019b5cd270a17a1d8ad6c6479ec96
#
_entry.id   39a019b5cd270a17a1d8ad6c6479ec96
#
_cell.length_a   1.000
_cell.length_b   1.000
_cell.length_c   1.000
_cell.angle_alpha   90.00
_cell.angle_beta   90.00
_cell.angle_gamma   90.00
#
_symmetry.space_group_name_H-M   'P 1'
#
loop_
_entity.id
_entity.type
_entity.pdbx_description
1 polymer ?
#
loop_
_entity_poly.entity_id
_entity_poly.type
_entity_poly.pdbx_seq_one_letter_code
_entity_poly.pdbx_strand_id
1 'polypeptide(L)'
;VHVQLVLREQMFTILEPGTGSDGSDSGEVSNVPDSKLVTKFIPAYEGNYTKDRKAQGGAISEITIHHCASILTIDALGALWQREGRKGSSHYGVSETNIGQYVHESDVAWTNGNWEANCRAVTIEISNGGGAPEWPVSDTTFQTLVTLVADIARRNGLGKLVKGKNLTWHSMYAATACPGPYLSGKLQELVDKANTINGF
;
A
#
# COMPACT_ATOMS: atom_id res chain seq x y z
N VAL A 1 4.64 -21.28 50.19
CA VAL A 1 5.69 -20.85 49.31
C VAL A 1 5.25 -19.56 48.64
N HIS A 2 5.81 -18.42 49.10
CA HIS A 2 5.50 -17.09 48.56
C HIS A 2 6.41 -16.86 47.35
N VAL A 3 5.84 -16.55 46.17
CA VAL A 3 6.60 -16.07 45.02
C VAL A 3 6.47 -14.53 45.02
N GLN A 4 7.61 -13.92 45.29
CA GLN A 4 7.73 -12.46 45.30
C GLN A 4 8.02 -11.97 43.90
N LEU A 5 7.09 -11.18 43.33
CA LEU A 5 7.24 -10.53 42.04
C LEU A 5 8.13 -9.29 42.22
N VAL A 6 9.32 -9.30 41.65
CA VAL A 6 10.21 -8.13 41.64
C VAL A 6 9.89 -7.30 40.40
N LEU A 7 9.23 -6.16 40.62
CA LEU A 7 9.09 -5.11 39.62
C LEU A 7 10.43 -4.34 39.54
N ARG A 8 11.08 -4.38 38.38
CA ARG A 8 12.22 -3.49 38.09
C ARG A 8 11.66 -2.17 37.52
N GLU A 9 11.79 -1.13 38.32
CA GLU A 9 11.63 0.26 37.86
C GLU A 9 12.79 0.60 36.93
N GLN A 10 12.47 0.97 35.68
CA GLN A 10 13.44 1.64 34.81
C GLN A 10 13.32 3.15 35.02
N MET A 11 14.37 3.72 35.58
CA MET A 11 14.56 5.16 35.71
C MET A 11 14.66 5.80 34.32
N PHE A 12 13.70 6.67 34.00
CA PHE A 12 13.81 7.60 32.88
C PHE A 12 14.72 8.77 33.28
N THR A 13 15.88 8.89 32.65
CA THR A 13 16.71 10.10 32.74
C THR A 13 16.16 11.13 31.78
N ILE A 14 15.61 12.23 32.33
CA ILE A 14 15.22 13.40 31.54
C ILE A 14 16.50 14.16 31.19
N LEU A 15 16.83 14.22 29.91
CA LEU A 15 17.88 15.09 29.39
C LEU A 15 17.28 16.44 29.05
N GLU A 16 17.82 17.49 29.64
CA GLU A 16 17.52 18.92 29.37
C GLU A 16 17.87 19.29 27.92
N PRO A 17 17.17 20.26 27.29
CA PRO A 17 17.40 20.65 25.91
C PRO A 17 18.68 21.47 25.75
N GLY A 18 19.65 20.90 25.06
CA GLY A 18 20.84 21.61 24.56
C GLY A 18 20.47 22.41 23.31
N THR A 19 20.68 23.74 23.40
CA THR A 19 20.64 24.66 22.27
C THR A 19 21.84 24.50 21.36
N GLY A 20 21.60 24.35 20.04
CA GLY A 20 22.70 24.42 19.06
C GLY A 20 22.32 23.90 17.69
N SER A 21 21.97 24.80 16.82
CA SER A 21 21.90 24.86 15.36
C SER A 21 22.74 23.85 14.56
N ASP A 22 22.19 23.37 13.54
CA ASP A 22 22.46 23.46 12.11
C ASP A 22 21.82 22.27 11.37
N GLY A 23 20.86 22.61 10.53
CA GLY A 23 20.10 21.68 9.75
C GLY A 23 20.93 21.05 8.64
N SER A 24 21.01 19.76 8.65
CA SER A 24 21.00 18.96 7.45
C SER A 24 19.85 17.97 7.65
N ASP A 25 18.69 18.33 7.09
CA ASP A 25 17.56 17.43 6.96
C ASP A 25 17.95 16.32 5.96
N SER A 26 18.69 15.34 6.46
CA SER A 26 18.78 14.05 5.83
C SER A 26 17.44 13.37 6.09
N GLY A 27 16.49 13.54 5.17
CA GLY A 27 15.17 12.95 5.27
C GLY A 27 15.26 11.44 5.44
N GLU A 28 15.39 10.98 6.67
CA GLU A 28 15.21 9.57 7.01
C GLU A 28 13.81 9.18 6.58
N VAL A 29 13.73 8.26 5.62
CA VAL A 29 12.46 7.64 5.25
C VAL A 29 11.91 6.99 6.52
N SER A 30 10.78 7.47 7.00
CA SER A 30 10.11 6.87 8.15
C SER A 30 9.86 5.39 7.86
N ASN A 31 10.37 4.50 8.72
CA ASN A 31 10.08 3.07 8.61
C ASN A 31 8.73 2.68 9.24
N VAL A 32 7.90 3.67 9.58
CA VAL A 32 6.57 3.44 10.15
C VAL A 32 5.55 3.36 9.02
N PRO A 33 4.86 2.23 8.85
CA PRO A 33 3.84 2.08 7.83
C PRO A 33 2.66 3.06 8.01
N ASP A 34 2.03 3.45 6.88
CA ASP A 34 0.85 4.32 6.89
C ASP A 34 -0.41 3.60 7.44
N SER A 35 -0.48 2.29 7.27
CA SER A 35 -1.57 1.45 7.76
C SER A 35 -1.10 0.50 8.87
N LYS A 36 -1.90 0.39 9.93
CA LYS A 36 -1.67 -0.58 11.02
C LYS A 36 -1.89 -2.04 10.57
N LEU A 37 -2.48 -2.25 9.41
CA LEU A 37 -2.69 -3.57 8.81
C LEU A 37 -1.44 -4.12 8.13
N VAL A 38 -0.44 -3.29 7.88
CA VAL A 38 0.81 -3.69 7.23
C VAL A 38 1.57 -4.67 8.10
N THR A 39 1.85 -5.84 7.54
CA THR A 39 2.63 -6.89 8.21
C THR A 39 4.14 -6.69 8.04
N LYS A 40 4.54 -6.01 6.96
CA LYS A 40 5.95 -5.70 6.69
C LYS A 40 6.10 -4.44 5.83
N PHE A 41 6.97 -3.52 6.27
CA PHE A 41 7.40 -2.39 5.45
C PHE A 41 8.73 -2.75 4.76
N ILE A 42 8.75 -2.67 3.41
CA ILE A 42 9.90 -3.02 2.57
C ILE A 42 10.08 -1.87 1.58
N PRO A 43 10.80 -0.80 1.93
CA PRO A 43 10.88 0.38 1.09
C PRO A 43 11.43 0.06 -0.30
N ALA A 44 10.75 0.60 -1.32
CA ALA A 44 11.21 0.53 -2.70
C ALA A 44 12.52 1.33 -2.88
N TYR A 45 13.33 0.97 -3.88
CA TYR A 45 14.46 1.79 -4.29
C TYR A 45 13.99 3.21 -4.65
N GLU A 46 14.67 4.24 -4.14
CA GLU A 46 14.25 5.63 -4.29
C GLU A 46 14.12 6.12 -5.75
N GLY A 47 14.81 5.50 -6.69
CA GLY A 47 14.68 5.75 -8.12
C GLY A 47 13.48 5.09 -8.80
N ASN A 48 12.58 4.44 -8.05
CA ASN A 48 11.40 3.73 -8.55
C ASN A 48 10.07 4.37 -8.14
N TYR A 49 10.10 5.51 -7.46
CA TYR A 49 8.93 6.32 -7.08
C TYR A 49 9.32 7.79 -7.03
N THR A 50 8.37 8.70 -6.83
CA THR A 50 8.63 10.13 -6.67
C THR A 50 8.22 10.57 -5.27
N LYS A 51 9.13 11.22 -4.55
CA LYS A 51 8.85 11.78 -3.21
C LYS A 51 7.91 12.97 -3.30
N ASP A 52 7.16 13.19 -2.20
CA ASP A 52 6.30 14.34 -1.99
C ASP A 52 5.21 14.51 -3.06
N ARG A 53 4.18 13.66 -2.98
CA ARG A 53 2.97 13.72 -3.81
C ARG A 53 2.39 15.13 -3.89
N LYS A 54 2.38 15.87 -2.79
CA LYS A 54 1.81 17.22 -2.72
C LYS A 54 2.62 18.21 -3.56
N ALA A 55 3.95 18.12 -3.53
CA ALA A 55 4.82 18.95 -4.38
C ALA A 55 4.63 18.64 -5.87
N GLN A 56 4.16 17.43 -6.21
CA GLN A 56 3.78 17.05 -7.57
C GLN A 56 2.36 17.51 -7.97
N GLY A 57 1.69 18.30 -7.12
CA GLY A 57 0.31 18.74 -7.36
C GLY A 57 -0.73 17.64 -7.14
N GLY A 58 -0.34 16.50 -6.56
CA GLY A 58 -1.20 15.34 -6.34
C GLY A 58 -1.91 15.38 -4.98
N ALA A 59 -3.10 14.78 -4.95
CA ALA A 59 -3.86 14.48 -3.73
C ALA A 59 -4.53 13.11 -3.88
N ILE A 60 -4.54 12.31 -2.82
CA ILE A 60 -5.17 10.99 -2.87
C ILE A 60 -6.67 11.16 -3.05
N SER A 61 -7.20 10.62 -4.14
CA SER A 61 -8.62 10.64 -4.48
C SER A 61 -9.15 9.30 -4.98
N GLU A 62 -8.28 8.31 -5.16
CA GLU A 62 -8.66 6.98 -5.65
C GLU A 62 -7.71 5.90 -5.16
N ILE A 63 -8.19 4.65 -5.24
CA ILE A 63 -7.41 3.42 -5.05
C ILE A 63 -7.39 2.68 -6.38
N THR A 64 -6.19 2.32 -6.87
CA THR A 64 -6.06 1.55 -8.12
C THR A 64 -5.64 0.12 -7.84
N ILE A 65 -6.38 -0.83 -8.41
CA ILE A 65 -6.19 -2.26 -8.27
C ILE A 65 -5.35 -2.81 -9.42
N HIS A 66 -4.31 -3.58 -9.06
CA HIS A 66 -3.44 -4.30 -9.96
C HIS A 66 -3.35 -5.77 -9.57
N HIS A 67 -2.84 -6.62 -10.45
CA HIS A 67 -2.42 -7.97 -10.11
C HIS A 67 -0.98 -8.21 -10.56
N CYS A 68 -0.27 -9.04 -9.83
CA CYS A 68 1.12 -9.36 -10.14
C CYS A 68 1.31 -10.20 -11.41
N ALA A 69 0.25 -10.76 -11.99
CA ALA A 69 0.28 -11.80 -13.02
C ALA A 69 1.26 -12.94 -12.64
N SER A 70 1.34 -13.25 -11.35
CA SER A 70 2.23 -14.23 -10.74
C SER A 70 1.82 -14.55 -9.31
N ILE A 71 2.27 -15.68 -8.78
CA ILE A 71 2.16 -16.04 -7.36
C ILE A 71 3.40 -15.47 -6.66
N LEU A 72 3.26 -14.36 -5.95
CA LEU A 72 4.36 -13.69 -5.27
C LEU A 72 4.03 -13.51 -3.78
N THR A 73 5.04 -13.68 -2.95
CA THR A 73 4.99 -13.20 -1.56
C THR A 73 5.19 -11.68 -1.53
N ILE A 74 4.80 -11.04 -0.43
CA ILE A 74 5.07 -9.60 -0.24
C ILE A 74 6.57 -9.28 -0.26
N ASP A 75 7.42 -10.23 0.20
CA ASP A 75 8.88 -10.09 0.14
C ASP A 75 9.41 -10.15 -1.30
N ALA A 76 8.91 -11.08 -2.11
CA ALA A 76 9.30 -11.21 -3.51
C ALA A 76 8.89 -9.97 -4.32
N LEU A 77 7.70 -9.42 -4.05
CA LEU A 77 7.25 -8.18 -4.66
C LEU A 77 8.10 -6.98 -4.19
N GLY A 78 8.40 -6.89 -2.90
CA GLY A 78 9.31 -5.88 -2.36
C GLY A 78 10.70 -5.94 -2.98
N ALA A 79 11.25 -7.14 -3.17
CA ALA A 79 12.54 -7.33 -3.83
C ALA A 79 12.52 -6.85 -5.30
N LEU A 80 11.36 -6.93 -5.99
CA LEU A 80 11.22 -6.32 -7.33
C LEU A 80 11.31 -4.81 -7.28
N TRP A 81 10.65 -4.18 -6.30
CA TRP A 81 10.64 -2.73 -6.14
C TRP A 81 11.97 -2.16 -5.65
N GLN A 82 12.80 -2.99 -5.02
CA GLN A 82 14.15 -2.62 -4.57
C GLN A 82 15.20 -2.66 -5.69
N ARG A 83 14.89 -3.22 -6.85
CA ARG A 83 15.83 -3.27 -7.97
C ARG A 83 16.05 -1.88 -8.55
N GLU A 84 17.30 -1.42 -8.55
CA GLU A 84 17.70 -0.22 -9.29
C GLU A 84 17.29 -0.32 -10.77
N GLY A 85 16.77 0.76 -11.33
CA GLY A 85 16.34 0.81 -12.72
C GLY A 85 15.05 0.07 -13.06
N ARG A 86 14.32 -0.48 -12.08
CA ARG A 86 13.03 -1.13 -12.30
C ARG A 86 12.00 -0.18 -12.91
N LYS A 87 12.06 1.13 -12.57
CA LYS A 87 11.16 2.19 -13.05
C LYS A 87 9.70 1.88 -12.80
N GLY A 88 9.42 1.31 -11.63
CA GLY A 88 8.06 0.96 -11.20
C GLY A 88 8.03 0.54 -9.74
N SER A 89 6.91 0.80 -9.09
CA SER A 89 6.62 0.45 -7.69
C SER A 89 5.13 0.45 -7.44
N SER A 90 4.70 -0.02 -6.27
CA SER A 90 3.34 0.15 -5.74
C SER A 90 3.40 0.62 -4.29
N HIS A 91 2.30 1.21 -3.78
CA HIS A 91 2.24 1.54 -2.37
C HIS A 91 2.14 0.28 -1.53
N TYR A 92 1.26 -0.64 -1.93
CA TYR A 92 1.00 -1.87 -1.20
C TYR A 92 1.08 -3.11 -2.08
N GLY A 93 1.30 -4.25 -1.44
CA GLY A 93 1.12 -5.57 -2.00
C GLY A 93 0.34 -6.46 -1.05
N VAL A 94 -0.51 -7.34 -1.59
CA VAL A 94 -1.32 -8.28 -0.81
C VAL A 94 -1.04 -9.71 -1.27
N SER A 95 -0.72 -10.59 -0.32
CA SER A 95 -0.52 -12.03 -0.55
C SER A 95 -0.98 -12.81 0.67
N GLU A 96 -2.01 -13.63 0.51
CA GLU A 96 -2.70 -14.32 1.58
C GLU A 96 -3.14 -13.33 2.69
N THR A 97 -2.75 -13.54 3.93
CA THR A 97 -3.03 -12.64 5.06
C THR A 97 -2.02 -11.51 5.20
N ASN A 98 -1.01 -11.44 4.32
CA ASN A 98 0.08 -10.51 4.44
C ASN A 98 -0.13 -9.26 3.60
N ILE A 99 0.19 -8.11 4.18
CA ILE A 99 0.18 -6.80 3.54
C ILE A 99 1.58 -6.22 3.63
N GLY A 100 2.23 -6.06 2.47
CA GLY A 100 3.48 -5.32 2.34
C GLY A 100 3.20 -3.86 2.01
N GLN A 101 3.99 -2.94 2.57
CA GLN A 101 4.03 -1.56 2.09
C GLN A 101 5.44 -1.28 1.53
N TYR A 102 5.51 -0.57 0.40
CA TYR A 102 6.76 -0.32 -0.35
C TYR A 102 7.02 1.15 -0.58
N VAL A 103 5.98 1.95 -0.76
CA VAL A 103 6.04 3.40 -0.93
C VAL A 103 5.04 4.02 0.04
N HIS A 104 5.40 5.14 0.66
CA HIS A 104 4.47 5.88 1.51
C HIS A 104 3.34 6.50 0.68
N GLU A 105 2.15 6.60 1.25
CA GLU A 105 1.01 7.25 0.59
C GLU A 105 1.25 8.73 0.31
N SER A 106 2.13 9.36 1.08
CA SER A 106 2.60 10.74 0.83
C SER A 106 3.47 10.89 -0.42
N ASP A 107 3.97 9.78 -0.97
CA ASP A 107 4.80 9.74 -2.16
C ASP A 107 3.99 9.22 -3.37
N VAL A 108 4.58 9.22 -4.56
CA VAL A 108 3.93 8.77 -5.80
C VAL A 108 4.57 7.48 -6.28
N ALA A 109 3.88 6.36 -6.12
CA ALA A 109 4.31 5.09 -6.70
C ALA A 109 4.09 5.08 -8.23
N TRP A 110 5.00 4.48 -8.98
CA TRP A 110 4.93 4.39 -10.44
C TRP A 110 4.31 3.05 -10.87
N THR A 111 2.98 2.97 -10.83
CA THR A 111 2.25 1.71 -11.05
C THR A 111 1.34 1.76 -12.27
N ASN A 112 0.65 2.91 -12.50
CA ASN A 112 -0.45 3.00 -13.45
C ASN A 112 -0.03 3.20 -14.92
N GLY A 113 1.28 3.40 -15.20
CA GLY A 113 1.72 3.79 -16.53
C GLY A 113 1.19 5.16 -17.01
N ASN A 114 0.60 5.93 -16.09
CA ASN A 114 0.02 7.25 -16.32
C ASN A 114 0.36 8.15 -15.14
N TRP A 115 1.00 9.29 -15.41
CA TRP A 115 1.50 10.18 -14.36
C TRP A 115 0.38 10.77 -13.50
N GLU A 116 -0.66 11.30 -14.12
CA GLU A 116 -1.78 11.91 -13.41
C GLU A 116 -2.50 10.89 -12.52
N ALA A 117 -2.71 9.67 -13.02
CA ALA A 117 -3.28 8.58 -12.23
C ALA A 117 -2.36 8.17 -11.07
N ASN A 118 -1.02 8.14 -11.28
CA ASN A 118 -0.07 7.89 -10.18
C ASN A 118 -0.17 8.97 -9.10
N CYS A 119 -0.26 10.25 -9.48
CA CYS A 119 -0.32 11.36 -8.54
C CYS A 119 -1.59 11.38 -7.67
N ARG A 120 -2.70 10.75 -8.08
CA ARG A 120 -3.95 10.73 -7.32
C ARG A 120 -4.31 9.40 -6.69
N ALA A 121 -3.60 8.32 -7.03
CA ALA A 121 -3.93 6.97 -6.57
C ALA A 121 -3.06 6.48 -5.41
N VAL A 122 -3.67 5.71 -4.51
CA VAL A 122 -2.96 4.68 -3.74
C VAL A 122 -3.10 3.37 -4.51
N THR A 123 -1.99 2.71 -4.83
CA THR A 123 -1.96 1.54 -5.71
C THR A 123 -1.64 0.25 -4.95
N ILE A 124 -2.33 -0.83 -5.30
CA ILE A 124 -2.21 -2.13 -4.63
C ILE A 124 -1.94 -3.21 -5.68
N GLU A 125 -0.85 -3.94 -5.53
CA GLU A 125 -0.53 -5.16 -6.28
C GLU A 125 -1.02 -6.39 -5.55
N ILE A 126 -1.79 -7.23 -6.22
CA ILE A 126 -2.39 -8.42 -5.65
C ILE A 126 -1.71 -9.68 -6.22
N SER A 127 -1.18 -10.54 -5.33
CA SER A 127 -0.67 -11.85 -5.70
C SER A 127 -1.79 -12.73 -6.20
N ASN A 128 -1.56 -13.41 -7.32
CA ASN A 128 -2.49 -14.43 -7.82
C ASN A 128 -2.31 -15.75 -7.07
N GLY A 129 -3.35 -16.57 -7.06
CA GLY A 129 -3.32 -17.96 -6.57
C GLY A 129 -3.17 -19.00 -7.67
N GLY A 130 -3.10 -18.56 -8.95
CA GLY A 130 -2.93 -19.39 -10.13
C GLY A 130 -2.53 -18.57 -11.35
N GLY A 131 -2.33 -19.23 -12.49
CA GLY A 131 -1.83 -18.63 -13.73
C GLY A 131 -2.92 -18.24 -14.73
N ALA A 132 -2.44 -17.90 -15.92
CA ALA A 132 -3.28 -17.55 -17.07
C ALA A 132 -4.19 -18.74 -17.48
N PRO A 133 -5.33 -18.46 -18.15
CA PRO A 133 -5.81 -17.12 -18.51
C PRO A 133 -6.57 -16.42 -17.39
N GLU A 134 -7.03 -17.15 -16.36
CA GLU A 134 -7.99 -16.67 -15.37
C GLU A 134 -7.34 -15.76 -14.30
N TRP A 135 -6.11 -16.01 -13.94
CA TRP A 135 -5.39 -15.32 -12.89
C TRP A 135 -6.19 -15.26 -11.58
N PRO A 136 -6.62 -16.41 -11.02
CA PRO A 136 -7.43 -16.43 -9.81
C PRO A 136 -6.68 -15.82 -8.63
N VAL A 137 -7.43 -15.33 -7.65
CA VAL A 137 -6.93 -14.85 -6.36
C VAL A 137 -7.60 -15.71 -5.29
N SER A 138 -6.85 -16.14 -4.27
CA SER A 138 -7.43 -16.92 -3.16
C SER A 138 -8.45 -16.08 -2.38
N ASP A 139 -9.42 -16.74 -1.77
CA ASP A 139 -10.42 -16.06 -0.92
C ASP A 139 -9.74 -15.31 0.23
N THR A 140 -8.68 -15.88 0.80
CA THR A 140 -7.89 -15.23 1.86
C THR A 140 -7.27 -13.93 1.37
N THR A 141 -6.57 -13.96 0.23
CA THR A 141 -5.98 -12.75 -0.38
C THR A 141 -7.05 -11.72 -0.70
N PHE A 142 -8.21 -12.15 -1.21
CA PHE A 142 -9.32 -11.24 -1.53
C PHE A 142 -9.91 -10.58 -0.28
N GLN A 143 -10.13 -11.32 0.83
CA GLN A 143 -10.61 -10.73 2.07
C GLN A 143 -9.58 -9.75 2.69
N THR A 144 -8.30 -10.08 2.62
CA THR A 144 -7.20 -9.18 3.03
C THR A 144 -7.22 -7.89 2.20
N LEU A 145 -7.41 -8.00 0.89
CA LEU A 145 -7.57 -6.85 -0.03
C LEU A 145 -8.77 -5.98 0.37
N VAL A 146 -9.94 -6.58 0.63
CA VAL A 146 -11.15 -5.87 1.08
C VAL A 146 -10.86 -5.02 2.33
N THR A 147 -10.19 -5.61 3.31
CA THR A 147 -9.86 -4.94 4.57
C THR A 147 -8.89 -3.78 4.35
N LEU A 148 -7.87 -3.97 3.52
CA LEU A 148 -6.91 -2.92 3.18
C LEU A 148 -7.56 -1.76 2.41
N VAL A 149 -8.40 -2.07 1.42
CA VAL A 149 -9.13 -1.06 0.63
C VAL A 149 -10.05 -0.22 1.53
N ALA A 150 -10.78 -0.84 2.45
CA ALA A 150 -11.60 -0.14 3.42
C ALA A 150 -10.77 0.79 4.34
N ASP A 151 -9.62 0.31 4.81
CA ASP A 151 -8.72 1.10 5.66
C ASP A 151 -8.12 2.30 4.91
N ILE A 152 -7.62 2.12 3.68
CA ILE A 152 -7.10 3.20 2.85
C ILE A 152 -8.20 4.24 2.59
N ALA A 153 -9.41 3.81 2.21
CA ALA A 153 -10.52 4.71 1.93
C ALA A 153 -10.88 5.55 3.16
N ARG A 154 -10.95 4.94 4.34
CA ARG A 154 -11.25 5.62 5.60
C ARG A 154 -10.16 6.61 6.00
N ARG A 155 -8.89 6.19 5.98
CA ARG A 155 -7.75 7.04 6.38
C ARG A 155 -7.59 8.26 5.47
N ASN A 156 -7.87 8.10 4.19
CA ASN A 156 -7.73 9.16 3.19
C ASN A 156 -9.04 9.94 2.93
N GLY A 157 -10.10 9.68 3.68
CA GLY A 157 -11.36 10.42 3.56
C GLY A 157 -12.04 10.27 2.20
N LEU A 158 -11.89 9.13 1.51
CA LEU A 158 -12.46 8.92 0.17
C LEU A 158 -13.99 8.79 0.16
N GLY A 159 -14.62 8.66 1.35
CA GLY A 159 -16.05 8.46 1.48
C GLY A 159 -16.51 7.11 0.91
N LYS A 160 -17.75 7.05 0.44
CA LYS A 160 -18.28 5.86 -0.22
C LYS A 160 -17.51 5.54 -1.50
N LEU A 161 -16.98 4.33 -1.60
CA LEU A 161 -16.30 3.87 -2.80
C LEU A 161 -17.31 3.61 -3.93
N VAL A 162 -16.93 3.98 -5.14
CA VAL A 162 -17.69 3.77 -6.38
C VAL A 162 -16.75 3.21 -7.43
N LYS A 163 -17.08 2.03 -7.97
CA LYS A 163 -16.33 1.39 -9.05
C LYS A 163 -16.20 2.31 -10.26
N GLY A 164 -14.97 2.47 -10.75
CA GLY A 164 -14.63 3.32 -11.89
C GLY A 164 -14.57 4.83 -11.57
N LYS A 165 -14.76 5.22 -10.30
CA LYS A 165 -14.63 6.61 -9.85
C LYS A 165 -13.47 6.79 -8.87
N ASN A 166 -13.58 6.25 -7.67
CA ASN A 166 -12.54 6.29 -6.63
C ASN A 166 -12.05 4.89 -6.21
N LEU A 167 -12.61 3.82 -6.79
CA LEU A 167 -11.94 2.53 -6.91
C LEU A 167 -11.77 2.23 -8.40
N THR A 168 -10.54 2.24 -8.87
CA THR A 168 -10.11 2.15 -10.25
C THR A 168 -9.22 0.92 -10.48
N TRP A 169 -8.80 0.66 -11.69
CA TRP A 169 -7.91 -0.45 -12.03
C TRP A 169 -7.02 -0.09 -13.22
N HIS A 170 -5.91 -0.81 -13.36
CA HIS A 170 -4.81 -0.45 -14.28
C HIS A 170 -5.26 -0.24 -15.73
N SER A 171 -6.12 -1.10 -16.28
CA SER A 171 -6.54 -0.96 -17.69
C SER A 171 -7.43 0.28 -17.98
N MET A 172 -7.78 1.06 -16.95
CA MET A 172 -8.39 2.38 -17.16
C MET A 172 -7.37 3.43 -17.62
N TYR A 173 -6.07 3.20 -17.37
CA TYR A 173 -5.01 4.19 -17.55
C TYR A 173 -3.96 3.79 -18.59
N ALA A 174 -3.84 2.50 -18.88
CA ALA A 174 -2.86 1.95 -19.81
C ALA A 174 -3.44 0.78 -20.61
N ALA A 175 -2.90 0.52 -21.77
CA ALA A 175 -3.25 -0.65 -22.59
C ALA A 175 -2.64 -1.93 -21.96
N THR A 176 -3.39 -2.57 -21.07
CA THR A 176 -2.97 -3.75 -20.32
C THR A 176 -4.15 -4.66 -20.00
N ALA A 177 -3.90 -5.96 -19.78
CA ALA A 177 -4.90 -6.89 -19.28
C ALA A 177 -5.07 -6.84 -17.74
N CYS A 178 -4.21 -6.11 -17.02
CA CYS A 178 -4.31 -5.94 -15.56
C CYS A 178 -5.62 -5.21 -15.18
N PRO A 179 -6.35 -5.67 -14.17
CA PRO A 179 -5.98 -6.63 -13.12
C PRO A 179 -6.36 -8.09 -13.42
N GLY A 180 -6.56 -8.46 -14.67
CA GLY A 180 -6.94 -9.79 -15.10
C GLY A 180 -8.45 -10.09 -14.97
N PRO A 181 -8.94 -11.17 -15.61
CA PRO A 181 -10.37 -11.47 -15.67
C PRO A 181 -11.00 -11.69 -14.29
N TYR A 182 -10.33 -12.43 -13.41
CA TYR A 182 -10.83 -12.74 -12.08
C TYR A 182 -11.10 -11.49 -11.25
N LEU A 183 -10.09 -10.61 -11.05
CA LEU A 183 -10.27 -9.39 -10.28
C LEU A 183 -11.22 -8.42 -10.96
N SER A 184 -11.21 -8.31 -12.28
CA SER A 184 -12.16 -7.48 -13.03
C SER A 184 -13.62 -7.88 -12.73
N GLY A 185 -13.90 -9.18 -12.63
CA GLY A 185 -15.22 -9.71 -12.22
C GLY A 185 -15.56 -9.46 -10.76
N LYS A 186 -14.56 -9.22 -9.90
CA LYS A 186 -14.72 -9.05 -8.45
C LYS A 186 -14.71 -7.60 -7.97
N LEU A 187 -14.46 -6.63 -8.84
CA LEU A 187 -14.32 -5.21 -8.44
C LEU A 187 -15.58 -4.65 -7.77
N GLN A 188 -16.79 -5.04 -8.20
CA GLN A 188 -18.02 -4.58 -7.56
C GLN A 188 -18.16 -5.19 -6.15
N GLU A 189 -17.90 -6.49 -6.02
CA GLU A 189 -17.91 -7.16 -4.71
C GLU A 189 -16.90 -6.52 -3.75
N LEU A 190 -15.70 -6.18 -4.24
CA LEU A 190 -14.68 -5.47 -3.48
C LEU A 190 -15.20 -4.13 -2.94
N VAL A 191 -15.83 -3.32 -3.81
CA VAL A 191 -16.44 -2.03 -3.44
C VAL A 191 -17.51 -2.21 -2.37
N ASP A 192 -18.45 -3.15 -2.59
CA ASP A 192 -19.59 -3.35 -1.69
C ASP A 192 -19.14 -3.79 -0.29
N LYS A 193 -18.18 -4.74 -0.24
CA LYS A 193 -17.63 -5.22 1.02
C LYS A 193 -16.83 -4.14 1.77
N ALA A 194 -15.98 -3.38 1.05
CA ALA A 194 -15.20 -2.30 1.66
C ALA A 194 -16.12 -1.17 2.18
N ASN A 195 -17.16 -0.83 1.44
CA ASN A 195 -18.19 0.12 1.87
C ASN A 195 -18.93 -0.36 3.11
N THR A 196 -19.31 -1.64 3.16
CA THR A 196 -19.96 -2.23 4.34
C THR A 196 -19.09 -2.11 5.60
N ILE A 197 -17.77 -2.37 5.47
CA ILE A 197 -16.82 -2.18 6.59
C ILE A 197 -16.80 -0.74 7.07
N ASN A 198 -16.94 0.22 6.18
CA ASN A 198 -16.92 1.66 6.47
C ASN A 198 -18.31 2.25 6.79
N GLY A 199 -19.36 1.45 6.83
CA GLY A 199 -20.70 1.87 7.22
C GLY A 199 -21.52 2.59 6.14
N PHE A 200 -21.25 2.28 4.84
CA PHE A 200 -21.99 2.80 3.69
C PHE A 200 -22.95 1.78 3.08
#